data_3458e16ea72c47f6dd99fe88d45d3ca2
#
_entry.id   3458e16ea72c47f6dd99fe88d45d3ca2
#
_cell.length_a   1.000
_cell.length_b   1.000
_cell.length_c   1.000
_cell.angle_alpha   90.00
_cell.angle_beta   90.00
_cell.angle_gamma   90.00
#
_symmetry.space_group_name_H-M   'P 1'
#
loop_
_entity.id
_entity.type
_entity.pdbx_description
1 polymer ?
#
loop_
_entity_poly.entity_id
_entity_poly.type
_entity_poly.pdbx_seq_one_letter_code
_entity_poly.pdbx_strand_id
1 'polypeptide(L)'
;RYISDLDGDLIQLIKGNAEELPFENDSFQCISCVYLFHELPRTIRAKVLNEFFRVLEPGGILALADSIQISDSPDFTSIMESFYKSFHEPFYCDYIKEDLDSKIEEVGFKDVKSNSFFMTKVWSAVK
;
A
#
# COMPACT_ATOMS: atom_id res chain seq x y z
N ARG A 1 -22.58 -6.00 -0.37
CA ARG A 1 -23.66 -7.03 -0.55
C ARG A 1 -23.12 -8.45 -0.63
N TYR A 2 -21.86 -8.66 -1.03
CA TYR A 2 -21.26 -10.00 -1.15
C TYR A 2 -20.54 -10.48 0.13
N ILE A 3 -20.24 -9.58 1.06
CA ILE A 3 -19.56 -9.93 2.33
C ILE A 3 -20.55 -10.41 3.40
N SER A 4 -21.84 -10.03 3.29
CA SER A 4 -22.89 -10.43 4.24
C SER A 4 -23.32 -11.90 4.16
N ASP A 5 -22.91 -12.61 3.10
CA ASP A 5 -23.28 -14.02 2.90
C ASP A 5 -22.15 -15.00 3.28
N LEU A 6 -21.02 -14.48 3.76
CA LEU A 6 -19.96 -15.28 4.37
C LEU A 6 -20.28 -15.43 5.86
N ASP A 7 -20.14 -16.65 6.38
CA ASP A 7 -20.38 -16.99 7.80
C ASP A 7 -19.79 -15.90 8.71
N GLY A 8 -20.64 -15.27 9.51
CA GLY A 8 -20.35 -14.05 10.27
C GLY A 8 -19.18 -14.13 11.26
N ASP A 9 -18.61 -15.31 11.46
CA ASP A 9 -17.45 -15.53 12.34
C ASP A 9 -16.10 -15.43 11.62
N LEU A 10 -16.08 -15.37 10.28
CA LEU A 10 -14.84 -15.37 9.48
C LEU A 10 -14.36 -13.99 9.05
N ILE A 11 -15.24 -13.00 9.02
CA ILE A 11 -14.93 -11.64 8.57
C ILE A 11 -15.43 -10.61 9.58
N GLN A 12 -14.52 -9.79 10.06
CA GLN A 12 -14.83 -8.66 10.92
C GLN A 12 -14.57 -7.34 10.19
N LEU A 13 -15.58 -6.46 10.10
CA LEU A 13 -15.44 -5.12 9.57
C LEU A 13 -15.15 -4.14 10.71
N ILE A 14 -14.02 -3.46 10.63
CA ILE A 14 -13.57 -2.50 11.65
C ILE A 14 -13.36 -1.15 10.98
N LYS A 15 -13.96 -0.09 11.53
CA LYS A 15 -13.64 1.28 11.15
C LYS A 15 -12.38 1.71 11.91
N GLY A 16 -11.33 2.11 11.19
CA GLY A 16 -10.07 2.54 11.78
C GLY A 16 -9.33 3.57 10.93
N ASN A 17 -8.26 4.12 11.50
CA ASN A 17 -7.30 4.95 10.81
C ASN A 17 -6.06 4.11 10.50
N ALA A 18 -5.63 4.06 9.23
CA ALA A 18 -4.46 3.29 8.83
C ALA A 18 -3.13 3.82 9.42
N GLU A 19 -3.11 5.08 9.88
CA GLU A 19 -1.95 5.67 10.58
C GLU A 19 -1.81 5.20 12.03
N GLU A 20 -2.88 4.64 12.60
CA GLU A 20 -2.96 4.18 13.98
C GLU A 20 -4.01 3.06 14.06
N LEU A 21 -3.56 1.85 13.74
CA LEU A 21 -4.43 0.67 13.71
C LEU A 21 -4.79 0.22 15.13
N PRO A 22 -6.06 -0.10 15.41
CA PRO A 22 -6.53 -0.50 16.74
C PRO A 22 -6.19 -1.97 17.05
N PHE A 23 -4.96 -2.38 16.76
CA PHE A 23 -4.48 -3.75 16.94
C PHE A 23 -3.17 -3.78 17.73
N GLU A 24 -2.94 -4.87 18.44
CA GLU A 24 -1.68 -5.13 19.12
C GLU A 24 -0.52 -5.33 18.14
N ASN A 25 0.71 -5.18 18.63
CA ASN A 25 1.89 -5.55 17.88
C ASN A 25 1.85 -7.05 17.54
N ASP A 26 2.40 -7.42 16.37
CA ASP A 26 2.61 -8.82 15.99
C ASP A 26 1.31 -9.66 16.01
N SER A 27 0.19 -9.06 15.57
CA SER A 27 -1.15 -9.68 15.63
C SER A 27 -1.65 -10.23 14.29
N PHE A 28 -0.94 -9.98 13.18
CA PHE A 28 -1.36 -10.43 11.86
C PHE A 28 -0.26 -11.18 11.11
N GLN A 29 -0.63 -12.25 10.44
CA GLN A 29 0.26 -13.03 9.58
C GLN A 29 0.42 -12.43 8.18
N CYS A 30 -0.60 -11.70 7.72
CA CYS A 30 -0.60 -11.08 6.41
C CYS A 30 -1.42 -9.78 6.44
N ILE A 31 -0.93 -8.78 5.73
CA ILE A 31 -1.67 -7.54 5.43
C ILE A 31 -1.76 -7.40 3.92
N SER A 32 -2.96 -7.12 3.42
CA SER A 32 -3.20 -6.70 2.05
C SER A 32 -3.72 -5.27 2.03
N CYS A 33 -3.09 -4.41 1.22
CA CYS A 33 -3.51 -3.03 1.02
C CYS A 33 -3.61 -2.75 -0.48
N VAL A 34 -4.76 -2.25 -0.93
CA VAL A 34 -5.06 -2.08 -2.36
C VAL A 34 -5.54 -0.68 -2.64
N TYR A 35 -4.86 0.03 -3.55
CA TYR A 35 -5.20 1.37 -4.04
C TYR A 35 -5.47 2.42 -2.93
N LEU A 36 -4.56 2.50 -1.95
CA LEU A 36 -4.61 3.49 -0.87
C LEU A 36 -3.47 4.51 -0.95
N PHE A 37 -2.27 4.07 -1.31
CA PHE A 37 -1.05 4.87 -1.14
C PHE A 37 -1.02 6.10 -2.04
N HIS A 38 -1.53 6.01 -3.26
CA HIS A 38 -1.59 7.15 -4.18
C HIS A 38 -2.50 8.29 -3.70
N GLU A 39 -3.44 8.01 -2.78
CA GLU A 39 -4.33 9.00 -2.18
C GLU A 39 -3.73 9.67 -0.93
N LEU A 40 -2.61 9.18 -0.41
CA LEU A 40 -2.02 9.63 0.84
C LEU A 40 -0.85 10.61 0.62
N PRO A 41 -0.70 11.63 1.49
CA PRO A 41 0.55 12.41 1.57
C PRO A 41 1.74 11.51 1.91
N ARG A 42 2.94 11.89 1.46
CA ARG A 42 4.19 11.12 1.71
C ARG A 42 4.42 10.80 3.18
N THR A 43 4.20 11.77 4.07
CA THR A 43 4.36 11.58 5.51
C THR A 43 3.38 10.56 6.09
N ILE A 44 2.19 10.49 5.52
CA ILE A 44 1.15 9.55 5.93
C ILE A 44 1.45 8.15 5.40
N ARG A 45 1.93 8.03 4.14
CA ARG A 45 2.40 6.74 3.60
C ARG A 45 3.46 6.09 4.51
N ALA A 46 4.43 6.88 4.96
CA ALA A 46 5.46 6.40 5.90
C ALA A 46 4.88 5.91 7.23
N LYS A 47 3.90 6.63 7.80
CA LYS A 47 3.21 6.20 9.03
C LYS A 47 2.45 4.90 8.82
N VAL A 48 1.70 4.78 7.72
CA VAL A 48 0.93 3.58 7.38
C VAL A 48 1.84 2.37 7.22
N LEU A 49 2.99 2.52 6.54
CA LEU A 49 3.99 1.43 6.42
C LEU A 49 4.53 1.01 7.80
N ASN A 50 4.82 1.96 8.69
CA ASN A 50 5.26 1.65 10.04
C ASN A 50 4.19 0.91 10.86
N GLU A 51 2.91 1.30 10.70
CA GLU A 51 1.80 0.60 11.34
C GLU A 51 1.63 -0.82 10.80
N PHE A 52 1.74 -1.02 9.50
CA PHE A 52 1.72 -2.36 8.91
C PHE A 52 2.87 -3.22 9.45
N PHE A 53 4.06 -2.65 9.54
CA PHE A 53 5.22 -3.34 10.13
C PHE A 53 4.98 -3.67 11.61
N ARG A 54 4.41 -2.77 12.38
CA ARG A 54 4.13 -2.97 13.81
C ARG A 54 3.18 -4.13 14.06
N VAL A 55 2.06 -4.16 13.32
CA VAL A 55 1.00 -5.14 13.57
C VAL A 55 1.24 -6.51 12.90
N LEU A 56 2.12 -6.60 11.90
CA LEU A 56 2.55 -7.88 11.36
C LEU A 56 3.43 -8.63 12.36
N GLU A 57 3.23 -9.94 12.48
CA GLU A 57 4.12 -10.82 13.25
C GLU A 57 5.48 -11.00 12.54
N PRO A 58 6.57 -11.36 13.26
CA PRO A 58 7.83 -11.72 12.62
C PRO A 58 7.64 -12.83 11.57
N GLY A 59 8.11 -12.56 10.34
CA GLY A 59 7.88 -13.43 9.19
C GLY A 59 6.53 -13.21 8.49
N GLY A 60 5.71 -12.29 8.98
CA GLY A 60 4.44 -11.91 8.36
C GLY A 60 4.63 -11.20 7.01
N ILE A 61 3.64 -11.28 6.16
CA ILE A 61 3.70 -10.85 4.76
C ILE A 61 2.92 -9.56 4.55
N LEU A 62 3.55 -8.55 3.94
CA LEU A 62 2.89 -7.41 3.34
C LEU A 62 2.64 -7.69 1.85
N ALA A 63 1.39 -7.52 1.40
CA ALA A 63 0.99 -7.47 0.00
C ALA A 63 0.37 -6.10 -0.30
N LEU A 64 1.03 -5.31 -1.13
CA LEU A 64 0.57 -3.99 -1.53
C LEU A 64 0.30 -3.97 -3.02
N ALA A 65 -0.84 -3.43 -3.44
CA ALA A 65 -1.16 -3.19 -4.84
C ALA A 65 -1.61 -1.74 -5.02
N ASP A 66 -0.97 -1.03 -5.95
CA ASP A 66 -1.31 0.37 -6.23
C ASP A 66 -0.95 0.74 -7.68
N SER A 67 -1.12 2.00 -8.06
CA SER A 67 -0.72 2.50 -9.36
C SER A 67 0.79 2.31 -9.60
N ILE A 68 1.17 2.16 -10.87
CA ILE A 68 2.60 2.20 -11.27
C ILE A 68 3.23 3.54 -10.93
N GLN A 69 4.55 3.53 -10.82
CA GLN A 69 5.38 4.71 -10.61
C GLN A 69 6.13 5.08 -11.90
N ILE A 70 6.66 6.29 -12.01
CA ILE A 70 7.39 6.74 -13.22
C ILE A 70 8.58 5.82 -13.55
N SER A 71 9.26 5.32 -12.53
CA SER A 71 10.38 4.38 -12.67
C SER A 71 9.99 3.06 -13.34
N ASP A 72 8.74 2.64 -13.20
CA ASP A 72 8.27 1.36 -13.76
C ASP A 72 8.00 1.44 -15.25
N SER A 73 7.55 2.61 -15.74
CA SER A 73 7.23 2.81 -17.15
C SER A 73 7.38 4.29 -17.54
N PRO A 74 8.60 4.73 -17.88
CA PRO A 74 8.86 6.12 -18.28
C PRO A 74 8.00 6.60 -19.46
N ASP A 75 7.63 5.72 -20.37
CA ASP A 75 6.79 6.03 -21.54
C ASP A 75 5.37 6.47 -21.16
N PHE A 76 4.88 6.05 -19.98
CA PHE A 76 3.57 6.45 -19.47
C PHE A 76 3.58 7.71 -18.62
N THR A 77 4.74 8.36 -18.43
CA THR A 77 4.87 9.56 -17.58
C THR A 77 3.84 10.64 -17.93
N SER A 78 3.68 10.95 -19.21
CA SER A 78 2.72 11.98 -19.66
C SER A 78 1.28 11.62 -19.36
N ILE A 79 0.94 10.33 -19.43
CA ILE A 79 -0.40 9.82 -19.11
C ILE A 79 -0.63 9.92 -17.60
N MET A 80 0.32 9.48 -16.78
CA MET A 80 0.24 9.56 -15.33
C MET A 80 0.15 11.01 -14.84
N GLU A 81 0.94 11.92 -15.44
CA GLU A 81 0.88 13.34 -15.12
C GLU A 81 -0.42 14.02 -15.57
N SER A 82 -1.05 13.55 -16.64
CA SER A 82 -2.35 14.03 -17.07
C SER A 82 -3.48 13.54 -16.17
N PHE A 83 -3.33 12.33 -15.64
CA PHE A 83 -4.33 11.69 -14.78
C PHE A 83 -4.61 12.53 -13.52
N TYR A 84 -3.58 12.90 -12.74
CA TYR A 84 -3.80 13.66 -11.50
C TYR A 84 -4.42 15.04 -11.75
N LYS A 85 -4.15 15.67 -12.90
CA LYS A 85 -4.75 16.95 -13.27
C LYS A 85 -6.24 16.81 -13.57
N SER A 86 -6.63 15.71 -14.19
CA SER A 86 -8.01 15.46 -14.60
C SER A 86 -8.90 14.98 -13.45
N PHE A 87 -8.35 14.21 -12.51
CA PHE A 87 -9.09 13.59 -11.40
C PHE A 87 -8.92 14.31 -10.06
N HIS A 88 -8.17 15.43 -10.02
CA HIS A 88 -7.95 16.23 -8.81
C HIS A 88 -7.35 15.43 -7.63
N GLU A 89 -6.41 14.54 -7.92
CA GLU A 89 -5.71 13.76 -6.92
C GLU A 89 -4.40 14.44 -6.49
N PRO A 90 -4.39 15.23 -5.43
CA PRO A 90 -3.28 16.12 -5.10
C PRO A 90 -2.00 15.39 -4.72
N PHE A 91 -2.11 14.15 -4.21
CA PHE A 91 -0.96 13.38 -3.73
C PHE A 91 -0.42 12.38 -4.77
N TYR A 92 -1.16 12.13 -5.83
CA TYR A 92 -0.78 11.19 -6.89
C TYR A 92 0.53 11.59 -7.58
N CYS A 93 0.71 12.89 -7.85
CA CYS A 93 1.93 13.40 -8.49
C CYS A 93 3.20 13.16 -7.63
N ASP A 94 3.07 13.24 -6.31
CA ASP A 94 4.15 12.91 -5.39
C ASP A 94 4.37 11.40 -5.29
N TYR A 95 3.28 10.63 -5.26
CA TYR A 95 3.31 9.17 -5.21
C TYR A 95 4.04 8.55 -6.40
N ILE A 96 3.74 8.95 -7.63
CA ILE A 96 4.37 8.37 -8.84
C ILE A 96 5.88 8.65 -8.95
N LYS A 97 6.39 9.63 -8.19
CA LYS A 97 7.81 10.01 -8.14
C LYS A 97 8.56 9.42 -6.95
N GLU A 98 7.87 8.81 -6.01
CA GLU A 98 8.47 8.20 -4.83
C GLU A 98 9.07 6.84 -5.16
N ASP A 99 10.21 6.52 -4.58
CA ASP A 99 10.74 5.15 -4.58
C ASP A 99 10.10 4.36 -3.42
N LEU A 100 8.95 3.74 -3.70
CA LEU A 100 8.22 3.00 -2.69
C LEU A 100 8.90 1.69 -2.30
N ASP A 101 9.66 1.07 -3.22
CA ASP A 101 10.48 -0.11 -2.93
C ASP A 101 11.46 0.21 -1.78
N SER A 102 12.25 1.29 -1.93
CA SER A 102 13.17 1.75 -0.87
C SER A 102 12.45 2.14 0.42
N LYS A 103 11.26 2.73 0.34
CA LYS A 103 10.49 3.10 1.54
C LYS A 103 10.01 1.90 2.34
N ILE A 104 9.63 0.83 1.69
CA ILE A 104 9.27 -0.44 2.33
C ILE A 104 10.50 -1.02 3.04
N GLU A 105 11.67 -1.01 2.39
CA GLU A 105 12.93 -1.47 3.01
C GLU A 105 13.37 -0.61 4.20
N GLU A 106 13.27 0.72 4.10
CA GLU A 106 13.62 1.66 5.18
C GLU A 106 12.83 1.42 6.48
N VAL A 107 11.59 0.96 6.39
CA VAL A 107 10.75 0.60 7.55
C VAL A 107 11.25 -0.67 8.24
N GLY A 108 11.97 -1.54 7.52
CA GLY A 108 12.55 -2.77 8.05
C GLY A 108 12.06 -4.05 7.38
N PHE A 109 11.18 -3.94 6.39
CA PHE A 109 10.78 -5.09 5.60
C PHE A 109 11.95 -5.67 4.80
N LYS A 110 11.92 -6.98 4.61
CA LYS A 110 12.92 -7.74 3.86
C LYS A 110 12.28 -8.40 2.65
N ASP A 111 13.13 -8.91 1.76
CA ASP A 111 12.70 -9.64 0.55
C ASP A 111 11.66 -8.86 -0.27
N VAL A 112 11.85 -7.52 -0.35
CA VAL A 112 10.97 -6.65 -1.12
C VAL A 112 11.04 -7.02 -2.59
N LYS A 113 9.90 -7.39 -3.15
CA LYS A 113 9.74 -7.73 -4.57
C LYS A 113 8.59 -6.94 -5.13
N SER A 114 8.76 -6.42 -6.33
CA SER A 114 7.70 -5.73 -7.04
C SER A 114 7.58 -6.18 -8.49
N ASN A 115 6.35 -6.17 -9.00
CA ASN A 115 6.05 -6.45 -10.40
C ASN A 115 4.96 -5.50 -10.90
N SER A 116 5.13 -5.01 -12.12
CA SER A 116 4.17 -4.12 -12.75
C SER A 116 3.33 -4.89 -13.78
N PHE A 117 2.02 -4.64 -13.73
CA PHE A 117 1.03 -5.23 -14.62
C PHE A 117 0.17 -4.11 -15.22
N PHE A 118 0.50 -3.68 -16.42
CA PHE A 118 -0.12 -2.53 -17.09
C PHE A 118 -0.01 -1.25 -16.22
N MET A 119 -1.08 -0.81 -15.58
CA MET A 119 -1.12 0.41 -14.74
C MET A 119 -1.10 0.10 -13.24
N THR A 120 -0.92 -1.14 -12.85
CA THR A 120 -0.87 -1.59 -11.46
C THR A 120 0.51 -2.14 -11.14
N LYS A 121 1.08 -1.74 -10.01
CA LYS A 121 2.27 -2.35 -9.43
C LYS A 121 1.87 -3.10 -8.15
N VAL A 122 2.44 -4.28 -7.98
CA VAL A 122 2.23 -5.12 -6.79
C VAL A 122 3.56 -5.32 -6.10
N TRP A 123 3.57 -5.11 -4.80
CA TRP A 123 4.71 -5.38 -3.92
C TRP A 123 4.39 -6.53 -2.99
N SER A 124 5.40 -7.31 -2.67
CA SER A 124 5.40 -8.25 -1.56
C SER A 124 6.65 -8.06 -0.74
N ALA A 125 6.52 -8.13 0.59
CA ALA A 125 7.64 -7.99 1.50
C ALA A 125 7.39 -8.79 2.78
N VAL A 126 8.45 -9.09 3.54
CA VAL A 126 8.41 -9.90 4.76
C VAL A 126 8.92 -9.05 5.93
N LYS A 127 8.21 -9.11 7.07
CA LYS A 127 8.70 -8.49 8.32
C LYS A 127 9.87 -9.25 8.93
#